data_65645e789df4cece34c07dcce9064c66
#
_entry.id   65645e789df4cece34c07dcce9064c66
#
_cell.length_a   1.000
_cell.length_b   1.000
_cell.length_c   1.000
_cell.angle_alpha   90.00
_cell.angle_beta   90.00
_cell.angle_gamma   90.00
#
_symmetry.space_group_name_H-M   'P 1'
#
loop_
_entity.id
_entity.type
_entity.pdbx_description
1 polymer ?
#
loop_
_entity_poly.entity_id
_entity_poly.type
_entity_poly.pdbx_seq_one_letter_code
_entity_poly.pdbx_strand_id
1 'polypeptide(L)'
;YTIYLWAFLATQGAFLALWLVSLRLTDSSVVDFWWGPGFLAQLLVAAWLDPEPLAPRGMLLVGLVGIWAIRLGVVLGRRRIAEGHEDPRYQALRAAWEPGYWWKSLFLVFVLQAVIQWVIALGPLAGLLAGTAELGPLALAGTVVALAGFGLEAKADAELDAFKRHAPPGALCQTGLRARVRYPNYLGEIVFWAGIALVVLDGGVWLGLLSPVLITLLLTRLSGAPMLDERLGETRPDYAEYKARVPGFIPRLG
;
A
#
# COMPACT_ATOMS: atom_id res chain seq x y z
N TYR A 1 18.26 14.82 -10.43
CA TYR A 1 18.15 14.94 -8.96
C TYR A 1 17.01 15.88 -8.55
N THR A 2 16.82 17.01 -9.23
CA THR A 2 15.82 18.03 -8.88
C THR A 2 14.39 17.47 -8.84
N ILE A 3 14.00 16.61 -9.79
CA ILE A 3 12.67 16.01 -9.85
C ILE A 3 12.39 15.11 -8.62
N TYR A 4 13.38 14.29 -8.21
CA TYR A 4 13.24 13.47 -6.99
C TYR A 4 13.07 14.31 -5.73
N LEU A 5 13.79 15.44 -5.64
CA LEU A 5 13.64 16.38 -4.52
C LEU A 5 12.22 16.98 -4.51
N TRP A 6 11.71 17.42 -5.66
CA TRP A 6 10.36 17.96 -5.73
C TRP A 6 9.27 16.92 -5.42
N ALA A 7 9.45 15.68 -5.90
CA ALA A 7 8.56 14.58 -5.53
C ALA A 7 8.60 14.32 -4.01
N PHE A 8 9.78 14.37 -3.38
CA PHE A 8 9.92 14.29 -1.92
C PHE A 8 9.19 15.43 -1.22
N LEU A 9 9.45 16.67 -1.60
CA LEU A 9 8.85 17.86 -0.97
C LEU A 9 7.32 17.87 -1.14
N ALA A 10 6.81 17.47 -2.30
CA ALA A 10 5.38 17.34 -2.55
C ALA A 10 4.75 16.27 -1.63
N THR A 11 5.43 15.13 -1.45
CA THR A 11 5.00 14.08 -0.53
C THR A 11 4.98 14.58 0.91
N GLN A 12 6.06 15.22 1.38
CA GLN A 12 6.10 15.79 2.73
C GLN A 12 5.00 16.84 2.93
N GLY A 13 4.76 17.71 1.95
CA GLY A 13 3.69 18.71 1.98
C GLY A 13 2.29 18.09 2.09
N ALA A 14 2.03 17.02 1.34
CA ALA A 14 0.76 16.30 1.40
C ALA A 14 0.54 15.66 2.79
N PHE A 15 1.55 14.99 3.33
CA PHE A 15 1.46 14.39 4.67
C PHE A 15 1.36 15.43 5.78
N LEU A 16 2.02 16.59 5.63
CA LEU A 16 1.84 17.71 6.56
C LEU A 16 0.40 18.25 6.52
N ALA A 17 -0.20 18.39 5.33
CA ALA A 17 -1.60 18.78 5.20
C ALA A 17 -2.53 17.75 5.86
N LEU A 18 -2.29 16.46 5.65
CA LEU A 18 -3.03 15.38 6.31
C LEU A 18 -2.87 15.41 7.83
N TRP A 19 -1.69 15.72 8.34
CA TRP A 19 -1.48 15.91 9.77
C TRP A 19 -2.33 17.06 10.32
N LEU A 20 -2.35 18.21 9.64
CA LEU A 20 -3.22 19.34 10.05
C LEU A 20 -4.71 18.96 10.04
N VAL A 21 -5.14 18.17 9.04
CA VAL A 21 -6.51 17.63 9.00
C VAL A 21 -6.74 16.67 10.17
N SER A 22 -5.78 15.78 10.48
CA SER A 22 -5.88 14.83 11.59
C SER A 22 -6.04 15.50 12.95
N LEU A 23 -5.40 16.65 13.16
CA LEU A 23 -5.55 17.42 14.38
C LEU A 23 -6.98 17.98 14.54
N ARG A 24 -7.57 18.47 13.44
CA ARG A 24 -8.95 18.99 13.46
C ARG A 24 -9.99 17.90 13.65
N LEU A 25 -9.77 16.74 13.06
CA LEU A 25 -10.69 15.60 13.15
C LEU A 25 -10.44 14.74 14.41
N THR A 26 -9.34 14.98 15.13
CA THR A 26 -8.85 14.13 16.22
C THR A 26 -8.73 12.66 15.76
N ASP A 27 -8.19 12.46 14.55
CA ASP A 27 -8.17 11.17 13.88
C ASP A 27 -6.97 11.05 12.93
N SER A 28 -5.98 10.25 13.33
CA SER A 28 -4.76 10.03 12.54
C SER A 28 -4.92 8.99 11.43
N SER A 29 -6.00 8.19 11.45
CA SER A 29 -6.25 7.18 10.42
C SER A 29 -6.60 7.77 9.05
N VAL A 30 -6.80 9.08 8.96
CA VAL A 30 -6.91 9.80 7.68
C VAL A 30 -5.66 9.62 6.80
N VAL A 31 -4.51 9.27 7.38
CA VAL A 31 -3.28 9.03 6.62
C VAL A 31 -3.37 7.78 5.75
N ASP A 32 -4.10 6.76 6.19
CA ASP A 32 -4.11 5.45 5.54
C ASP A 32 -4.70 5.51 4.11
N PHE A 33 -5.74 6.31 3.87
CA PHE A 33 -6.33 6.39 2.54
C PHE A 33 -5.38 7.02 1.50
N TRP A 34 -4.39 7.80 1.96
CA TRP A 34 -3.43 8.49 1.09
C TRP A 34 -2.32 7.57 0.56
N TRP A 35 -2.17 6.38 1.14
CA TRP A 35 -1.10 5.46 0.70
C TRP A 35 -1.15 5.17 -0.80
N GLY A 36 -2.31 4.78 -1.35
CA GLY A 36 -2.46 4.60 -2.79
C GLY A 36 -2.27 5.91 -3.57
N PRO A 37 -3.14 6.91 -3.39
CA PRO A 37 -3.08 8.18 -4.12
C PRO A 37 -1.73 8.89 -4.07
N GLY A 38 -1.00 8.79 -2.96
CA GLY A 38 0.31 9.42 -2.81
C GLY A 38 1.37 8.89 -3.78
N PHE A 39 1.36 7.59 -4.11
CA PHE A 39 2.26 7.04 -5.14
C PHE A 39 1.95 7.62 -6.52
N LEU A 40 0.67 7.68 -6.89
CA LEU A 40 0.26 8.28 -8.15
C LEU A 40 0.63 9.77 -8.21
N ALA A 41 0.39 10.51 -7.12
CA ALA A 41 0.73 11.94 -7.05
C ALA A 41 2.23 12.17 -7.28
N GLN A 42 3.12 11.35 -6.73
CA GLN A 42 4.56 11.45 -6.95
C GLN A 42 4.93 11.23 -8.42
N LEU A 43 4.35 10.23 -9.07
CA LEU A 43 4.57 9.97 -10.51
C LEU A 43 4.07 11.12 -11.37
N LEU A 44 2.90 11.69 -11.05
CA LEU A 44 2.34 12.82 -11.79
C LEU A 44 3.17 14.09 -11.59
N VAL A 45 3.67 14.35 -10.38
CA VAL A 45 4.60 15.47 -10.12
C VAL A 45 5.89 15.29 -10.93
N ALA A 46 6.46 14.08 -10.95
CA ALA A 46 7.64 13.81 -11.75
C ALA A 46 7.38 13.99 -13.24
N ALA A 47 6.27 13.49 -13.75
CA ALA A 47 5.88 13.62 -15.15
C ALA A 47 5.62 15.08 -15.56
N TRP A 48 5.08 15.90 -14.65
CA TRP A 48 4.83 17.32 -14.90
C TRP A 48 6.12 18.14 -14.91
N LEU A 49 7.11 17.76 -14.11
CA LEU A 49 8.39 18.45 -14.00
C LEU A 49 9.43 18.00 -15.04
N ASP A 50 9.20 16.86 -15.67
CA ASP A 50 10.07 16.37 -16.73
C ASP A 50 9.82 17.19 -18.01
N PRO A 51 10.83 17.85 -18.59
CA PRO A 51 10.68 18.60 -19.83
C PRO A 51 10.41 17.69 -21.04
N GLU A 52 10.76 16.41 -20.94
CA GLU A 52 10.56 15.45 -22.01
C GLU A 52 9.18 14.79 -21.92
N PRO A 53 8.52 14.50 -23.04
CA PRO A 53 7.29 13.73 -23.05
C PRO A 53 7.48 12.35 -22.41
N LEU A 54 6.46 11.89 -21.68
CA LEU A 54 6.50 10.56 -21.09
C LEU A 54 6.71 9.48 -22.14
N ALA A 55 7.80 8.73 -22.01
CA ALA A 55 8.05 7.53 -22.78
C ALA A 55 6.98 6.45 -22.51
N PRO A 56 6.75 5.47 -23.41
CA PRO A 56 5.76 4.41 -23.22
C PRO A 56 5.86 3.69 -21.87
N ARG A 57 7.08 3.47 -21.34
CA ARG A 57 7.29 2.89 -20.02
C ARG A 57 6.77 3.80 -18.89
N GLY A 58 7.02 5.10 -18.97
CA GLY A 58 6.48 6.07 -18.02
C GLY A 58 4.95 6.08 -18.02
N MET A 59 4.33 6.09 -19.21
CA MET A 59 2.88 6.00 -19.35
C MET A 59 2.32 4.70 -18.75
N LEU A 60 2.98 3.56 -19.00
CA LEU A 60 2.60 2.27 -18.44
C LEU A 60 2.68 2.27 -16.91
N LEU A 61 3.76 2.81 -16.32
CA LEU A 61 3.92 2.91 -14.87
C LEU A 61 2.85 3.81 -14.24
N VAL A 62 2.58 4.98 -14.83
CA VAL A 62 1.50 5.87 -14.36
C VAL A 62 0.15 5.17 -14.45
N GLY A 63 -0.12 4.44 -15.54
CA GLY A 63 -1.36 3.68 -15.72
C GLY A 63 -1.55 2.58 -14.67
N LEU A 64 -0.54 1.70 -14.51
CA LEU A 64 -0.59 0.59 -13.55
C LEU A 64 -0.69 1.07 -12.10
N VAL A 65 0.21 1.99 -11.70
CA VAL A 65 0.17 2.57 -10.36
C VAL A 65 -1.12 3.35 -10.15
N GLY A 66 -1.61 4.05 -11.18
CA GLY A 66 -2.85 4.83 -11.13
C GLY A 66 -4.09 3.99 -10.83
N ILE A 67 -4.30 2.89 -11.56
CA ILE A 67 -5.47 2.02 -11.31
C ILE A 67 -5.42 1.38 -9.92
N TRP A 68 -4.23 0.95 -9.47
CA TRP A 68 -4.04 0.41 -8.12
C TRP A 68 -4.25 1.48 -7.05
N ALA A 69 -3.65 2.66 -7.20
CA ALA A 69 -3.72 3.77 -6.25
C ALA A 69 -5.15 4.28 -6.05
N ILE A 70 -5.89 4.47 -7.16
CA ILE A 70 -7.30 4.92 -7.11
C ILE A 70 -8.15 3.87 -6.40
N ARG A 71 -8.00 2.59 -6.77
CA ARG A 71 -8.75 1.50 -6.12
C ARG A 71 -8.45 1.46 -4.62
N LEU A 72 -7.17 1.43 -4.23
CA LEU A 72 -6.77 1.36 -2.82
C LEU A 72 -7.33 2.56 -2.03
N GLY A 73 -7.18 3.78 -2.56
CA GLY A 73 -7.71 4.99 -1.93
C GLY A 73 -9.23 4.92 -1.75
N VAL A 74 -9.97 4.44 -2.77
CA VAL A 74 -11.43 4.26 -2.68
C VAL A 74 -11.81 3.21 -1.62
N VAL A 75 -11.11 2.06 -1.58
CA VAL A 75 -11.40 0.99 -0.62
C VAL A 75 -11.14 1.46 0.81
N LEU A 76 -9.97 2.06 1.07
CA LEU A 76 -9.61 2.54 2.40
C LEU A 76 -10.47 3.74 2.83
N GLY A 77 -10.76 4.66 1.91
CA GLY A 77 -11.64 5.79 2.18
C GLY A 77 -13.07 5.34 2.54
N ARG A 78 -13.65 4.39 1.81
CA ARG A 78 -14.97 3.81 2.12
C ARG A 78 -14.98 3.11 3.47
N ARG A 79 -13.95 2.32 3.80
CA ARG A 79 -13.82 1.66 5.10
C ARG A 79 -13.76 2.68 6.22
N ARG A 80 -12.96 3.73 6.06
CA ARG A 80 -12.84 4.80 7.05
C ARG A 80 -14.18 5.53 7.29
N ILE A 81 -14.91 5.84 6.23
CA ILE A 81 -16.24 6.48 6.33
C ILE A 81 -17.24 5.54 7.03
N ALA A 82 -17.21 4.26 6.70
CA ALA A 82 -18.12 3.27 7.29
C ALA A 82 -17.85 3.00 8.78
N GLU A 83 -16.57 3.03 9.20
CA GLU A 83 -16.17 2.83 10.59
C GLU A 83 -16.52 4.04 11.47
N GLY A 84 -16.42 5.26 10.94
CA GLY A 84 -16.87 6.48 11.63
C GLY A 84 -16.01 6.93 12.82
N HIS A 85 -14.94 6.20 13.16
CA HIS A 85 -14.04 6.48 14.28
C HIS A 85 -12.59 6.22 13.90
N GLU A 86 -11.64 6.77 14.67
CA GLU A 86 -10.21 6.54 14.48
C GLU A 86 -9.89 5.02 14.57
N ASP A 87 -9.01 4.53 13.68
CA ASP A 87 -8.55 3.14 13.73
C ASP A 87 -7.91 2.82 15.10
N PRO A 88 -8.23 1.68 15.73
CA PRO A 88 -7.70 1.29 17.04
C PRO A 88 -6.18 1.36 17.18
N ARG A 89 -5.42 1.16 16.10
CA ARG A 89 -3.95 1.32 16.10
C ARG A 89 -3.54 2.74 16.49
N TYR A 90 -4.17 3.75 15.90
CA TYR A 90 -3.88 5.16 16.21
C TYR A 90 -4.44 5.58 17.55
N GLN A 91 -5.58 5.03 17.97
CA GLN A 91 -6.09 5.24 19.34
C GLN A 91 -5.09 4.72 20.38
N ALA A 92 -4.52 3.54 20.20
CA ALA A 92 -3.49 2.97 21.07
C ALA A 92 -2.22 3.84 21.12
N LEU A 93 -1.75 4.32 19.93
CA LEU A 93 -0.62 5.23 19.85
C LEU A 93 -0.91 6.55 20.55
N ARG A 94 -2.11 7.10 20.40
CA ARG A 94 -2.55 8.31 21.09
C ARG A 94 -2.50 8.12 22.60
N ALA A 95 -3.08 7.06 23.11
CA ALA A 95 -3.07 6.76 24.54
C ALA A 95 -1.65 6.56 25.11
N ALA A 96 -0.76 5.92 24.34
CA ALA A 96 0.62 5.66 24.77
C ALA A 96 1.51 6.92 24.76
N TRP A 97 1.20 7.90 23.90
CA TRP A 97 2.08 9.06 23.68
C TRP A 97 1.54 10.37 24.26
N GLU A 98 0.39 10.36 24.93
CA GLU A 98 -0.04 11.52 25.72
C GLU A 98 0.83 11.72 26.98
N PRO A 99 1.07 12.97 27.41
CA PRO A 99 0.73 14.21 26.72
C PRO A 99 1.66 14.49 25.54
N GLY A 100 1.12 15.17 24.52
CA GLY A 100 1.93 15.62 23.37
C GLY A 100 1.78 14.78 22.11
N TYR A 101 0.77 13.90 22.00
CA TYR A 101 0.50 13.14 20.78
C TYR A 101 0.40 14.02 19.55
N TRP A 102 -0.15 15.22 19.65
CA TRP A 102 -0.33 16.16 18.54
C TRP A 102 0.96 16.42 17.76
N TRP A 103 2.10 16.68 18.44
CA TRP A 103 3.38 16.91 17.77
C TRP A 103 4.17 15.61 17.52
N LYS A 104 4.07 14.62 18.42
CA LYS A 104 4.72 13.32 18.25
C LYS A 104 4.19 12.60 17.02
N SER A 105 2.88 12.67 16.74
CA SER A 105 2.27 12.08 15.56
C SER A 105 2.82 12.67 14.27
N LEU A 106 3.16 13.98 14.22
CA LEU A 106 3.78 14.59 13.04
C LEU A 106 5.00 13.79 12.59
N PHE A 107 5.91 13.49 13.49
CA PHE A 107 7.17 12.80 13.13
C PHE A 107 7.00 11.29 13.03
N LEU A 108 6.33 10.67 14.01
CA LEU A 108 6.29 9.22 14.16
C LEU A 108 5.18 8.55 13.34
N VAL A 109 4.21 9.32 12.84
CA VAL A 109 3.16 8.83 11.96
C VAL A 109 3.30 9.45 10.56
N PHE A 110 3.18 10.77 10.44
CA PHE A 110 3.05 11.42 9.14
C PHE A 110 4.39 11.54 8.40
N VAL A 111 5.43 12.13 9.00
CA VAL A 111 6.76 12.28 8.35
C VAL A 111 7.39 10.92 8.09
N LEU A 112 7.33 10.00 9.03
CA LEU A 112 7.86 8.65 8.84
C LEU A 112 7.20 7.94 7.65
N GLN A 113 5.86 7.99 7.57
CA GLN A 113 5.12 7.37 6.46
C GLN A 113 5.39 8.07 5.14
N ALA A 114 5.52 9.40 5.12
CA ALA A 114 5.89 10.15 3.93
C ALA A 114 7.28 9.74 3.40
N VAL A 115 8.27 9.59 4.29
CA VAL A 115 9.61 9.11 3.91
C VAL A 115 9.53 7.68 3.37
N ILE A 116 8.84 6.78 4.04
CA ILE A 116 8.70 5.38 3.59
C ILE A 116 8.02 5.33 2.22
N GLN A 117 6.92 6.05 2.03
CA GLN A 117 6.19 6.10 0.76
C GLN A 117 7.09 6.63 -0.37
N TRP A 118 7.84 7.71 -0.13
CA TRP A 118 8.77 8.26 -1.11
C TRP A 118 9.90 7.29 -1.45
N VAL A 119 10.49 6.61 -0.46
CA VAL A 119 11.54 5.62 -0.70
C VAL A 119 11.03 4.44 -1.54
N ILE A 120 9.82 3.95 -1.28
CA ILE A 120 9.18 2.92 -2.11
C ILE A 120 8.94 3.44 -3.54
N ALA A 121 8.55 4.70 -3.70
CA ALA A 121 8.29 5.31 -5.00
C ALA A 121 9.56 5.52 -5.85
N LEU A 122 10.76 5.47 -5.28
CA LEU A 122 12.02 5.69 -6.02
C LEU A 122 12.17 4.74 -7.21
N GLY A 123 11.73 3.49 -7.09
CA GLY A 123 11.74 2.52 -8.19
C GLY A 123 10.91 2.99 -9.40
N PRO A 124 9.59 3.14 -9.27
CA PRO A 124 8.75 3.60 -10.36
C PRO A 124 9.08 5.02 -10.83
N LEU A 125 9.53 5.94 -9.96
CA LEU A 125 10.04 7.26 -10.36
C LEU A 125 11.26 7.14 -11.27
N ALA A 126 12.23 6.31 -10.91
CA ALA A 126 13.42 6.09 -11.72
C ALA A 126 13.07 5.43 -13.07
N GLY A 127 12.13 4.49 -13.07
CA GLY A 127 11.64 3.86 -14.30
C GLY A 127 10.90 4.83 -15.23
N LEU A 128 10.13 5.76 -14.66
CA LEU A 128 9.45 6.83 -15.39
C LEU A 128 10.45 7.77 -16.07
N LEU A 129 11.48 8.19 -15.33
CA LEU A 129 12.49 9.15 -15.78
C LEU A 129 13.61 8.53 -16.64
N ALA A 130 13.64 7.20 -16.79
CA ALA A 130 14.67 6.52 -17.58
C ALA A 130 14.56 6.78 -19.10
N GLY A 131 13.44 7.32 -19.59
CA GLY A 131 13.27 7.84 -20.94
C GLY A 131 13.36 6.80 -22.08
N THR A 132 13.39 5.49 -21.78
CA THR A 132 13.51 4.46 -22.78
C THR A 132 12.20 4.23 -23.53
N ALA A 133 12.25 4.34 -24.86
CA ALA A 133 11.06 4.37 -25.71
C ALA A 133 10.37 3.00 -25.90
N GLU A 134 11.10 1.88 -25.82
CA GLU A 134 10.58 0.56 -26.13
C GLU A 134 10.21 -0.22 -24.85
N LEU A 135 9.10 -0.97 -24.96
CA LEU A 135 8.68 -1.94 -23.96
C LEU A 135 9.16 -3.32 -24.39
N GLY A 136 10.14 -3.85 -23.67
CA GLY A 136 10.68 -5.19 -23.91
C GLY A 136 9.80 -6.30 -23.30
N PRO A 137 10.21 -7.56 -23.47
CA PRO A 137 9.47 -8.71 -22.96
C PRO A 137 9.30 -8.71 -21.44
N LEU A 138 10.28 -8.13 -20.69
CA LEU A 138 10.21 -8.07 -19.24
C LEU A 138 9.15 -7.06 -18.77
N ALA A 139 8.98 -5.94 -19.49
CA ALA A 139 7.90 -4.98 -19.20
C ALA A 139 6.51 -5.61 -19.45
N LEU A 140 6.36 -6.41 -20.52
CA LEU A 140 5.11 -7.12 -20.80
C LEU A 140 4.81 -8.17 -19.71
N ALA A 141 5.81 -8.98 -19.34
CA ALA A 141 5.67 -9.94 -18.24
C ALA A 141 5.34 -9.24 -16.93
N GLY A 142 6.02 -8.13 -16.61
CA GLY A 142 5.78 -7.31 -15.44
C GLY A 142 4.35 -6.76 -15.40
N THR A 143 3.83 -6.31 -16.54
CA THR A 143 2.44 -5.86 -16.67
C THR A 143 1.45 -6.97 -16.33
N VAL A 144 1.64 -8.17 -16.86
CA VAL A 144 0.78 -9.33 -16.54
C VAL A 144 0.84 -9.67 -15.05
N VAL A 145 2.05 -9.68 -14.45
CA VAL A 145 2.24 -9.94 -13.02
C VAL A 145 1.58 -8.85 -12.18
N ALA A 146 1.73 -7.58 -12.52
CA ALA A 146 1.09 -6.46 -11.81
C ALA A 146 -0.44 -6.58 -11.87
N LEU A 147 -1.01 -6.85 -13.04
CA LEU A 147 -2.46 -7.01 -13.19
C LEU A 147 -2.99 -8.25 -12.45
N ALA A 148 -2.23 -9.34 -12.40
CA ALA A 148 -2.57 -10.52 -11.60
C ALA A 148 -2.57 -10.19 -10.10
N GLY A 149 -1.55 -9.47 -9.61
CA GLY A 149 -1.48 -8.99 -8.23
C GLY A 149 -2.64 -8.06 -7.87
N PHE A 150 -2.94 -7.08 -8.73
CA PHE A 150 -4.09 -6.20 -8.61
C PHE A 150 -5.41 -6.97 -8.53
N GLY A 151 -5.62 -7.96 -9.42
CA GLY A 151 -6.82 -8.79 -9.44
C GLY A 151 -6.96 -9.64 -8.17
N LEU A 152 -5.86 -10.22 -7.68
CA LEU A 152 -5.83 -10.99 -6.45
C LEU A 152 -6.20 -10.12 -5.24
N GLU A 153 -5.62 -8.93 -5.11
CA GLU A 153 -5.92 -7.98 -4.05
C GLU A 153 -7.38 -7.53 -4.11
N ALA A 154 -7.87 -7.14 -5.29
CA ALA A 154 -9.25 -6.71 -5.49
C ALA A 154 -10.27 -7.80 -5.13
N LYS A 155 -10.00 -9.05 -5.55
CA LYS A 155 -10.84 -10.20 -5.20
C LYS A 155 -10.83 -10.48 -3.70
N ALA A 156 -9.66 -10.43 -3.06
CA ALA A 156 -9.52 -10.65 -1.63
C ALA A 156 -10.31 -9.63 -0.79
N ASP A 157 -10.27 -8.36 -1.20
CA ASP A 157 -11.04 -7.29 -0.55
C ASP A 157 -12.54 -7.46 -0.78
N ALA A 158 -12.97 -7.78 -2.01
CA ALA A 158 -14.37 -8.01 -2.33
C ALA A 158 -14.96 -9.20 -1.56
N GLU A 159 -14.21 -10.31 -1.43
CA GLU A 159 -14.62 -11.47 -0.62
C GLU A 159 -14.78 -11.11 0.87
N LEU A 160 -13.84 -10.33 1.42
CA LEU A 160 -13.91 -9.87 2.80
C LEU A 160 -15.10 -8.92 3.04
N ASP A 161 -15.33 -7.99 2.12
CA ASP A 161 -16.43 -7.04 2.23
C ASP A 161 -17.80 -7.77 2.08
N ALA A 162 -17.88 -8.78 1.20
CA ALA A 162 -19.06 -9.62 1.09
C ALA A 162 -19.32 -10.44 2.38
N PHE A 163 -18.26 -11.03 2.96
CA PHE A 163 -18.35 -11.73 4.23
C PHE A 163 -18.85 -10.81 5.35
N LYS A 164 -18.24 -9.63 5.51
CA LYS A 164 -18.60 -8.68 6.58
C LYS A 164 -20.06 -8.21 6.52
N ARG A 165 -20.68 -8.19 5.33
CA ARG A 165 -22.11 -7.80 5.19
C ARG A 165 -23.10 -8.80 5.77
N HIS A 166 -22.72 -10.07 5.85
CA HIS A 166 -23.63 -11.16 6.22
C HIS A 166 -23.20 -11.89 7.51
N ALA A 167 -21.95 -11.72 7.92
CA ALA A 167 -21.41 -12.39 9.10
C ALA A 167 -21.78 -11.64 10.38
N PRO A 168 -22.00 -12.35 11.50
CA PRO A 168 -22.20 -11.72 12.80
C PRO A 168 -20.96 -10.92 13.21
N PRO A 169 -21.14 -9.86 14.03
CA PRO A 169 -20.01 -9.13 14.59
C PRO A 169 -19.00 -10.06 15.25
N GLY A 170 -17.73 -9.88 14.95
CA GLY A 170 -16.68 -10.72 15.54
C GLY A 170 -16.37 -12.01 14.79
N ALA A 171 -17.11 -12.38 13.76
CA ALA A 171 -16.81 -13.57 12.96
C ALA A 171 -15.48 -13.47 12.21
N LEU A 172 -14.76 -14.59 12.11
CA LEU A 172 -13.51 -14.71 11.40
C LEU A 172 -13.75 -15.21 9.96
N CYS A 173 -13.32 -14.46 8.95
CA CYS A 173 -13.42 -14.86 7.56
C CYS A 173 -12.41 -15.97 7.24
N GLN A 174 -12.89 -17.18 7.02
CA GLN A 174 -12.09 -18.38 6.72
C GLN A 174 -12.45 -19.00 5.36
N THR A 175 -13.20 -18.28 4.51
CA THR A 175 -13.69 -18.77 3.22
C THR A 175 -12.98 -18.12 2.03
N GLY A 176 -13.21 -18.62 0.82
CA GLY A 176 -12.63 -18.09 -0.40
C GLY A 176 -11.09 -18.12 -0.39
N LEU A 177 -10.46 -17.05 -0.76
CA LEU A 177 -8.98 -16.93 -0.76
C LEU A 177 -8.41 -17.10 0.65
N ARG A 178 -9.14 -16.69 1.70
CA ARG A 178 -8.71 -16.81 3.10
C ARG A 178 -8.74 -18.24 3.65
N ALA A 179 -9.35 -19.18 2.93
CA ALA A 179 -9.20 -20.61 3.23
C ALA A 179 -7.80 -21.15 2.83
N ARG A 180 -7.10 -20.47 1.94
CA ARG A 180 -5.80 -20.91 1.39
C ARG A 180 -4.63 -20.13 1.95
N VAL A 181 -4.77 -18.81 2.14
CA VAL A 181 -3.78 -17.90 2.73
C VAL A 181 -4.48 -16.88 3.61
N ARG A 182 -3.89 -16.50 4.75
CA ARG A 182 -4.51 -15.55 5.68
C ARG A 182 -4.57 -14.12 5.14
N TYR A 183 -3.57 -13.72 4.34
CA TYR A 183 -3.40 -12.36 3.84
C TYR A 183 -3.37 -12.28 2.31
N PRO A 184 -4.45 -12.71 1.62
CA PRO A 184 -4.46 -12.75 0.15
C PRO A 184 -4.38 -11.36 -0.49
N ASN A 185 -4.90 -10.32 0.17
CA ASN A 185 -4.78 -8.94 -0.27
C ASN A 185 -3.32 -8.44 -0.19
N TYR A 186 -2.61 -8.71 0.90
CA TYR A 186 -1.18 -8.36 1.01
C TYR A 186 -0.32 -9.15 0.02
N LEU A 187 -0.65 -10.41 -0.23
CA LEU A 187 0.00 -11.19 -1.28
C LEU A 187 -0.22 -10.55 -2.65
N GLY A 188 -1.45 -10.12 -2.94
CA GLY A 188 -1.78 -9.39 -4.17
C GLY A 188 -0.96 -8.12 -4.34
N GLU A 189 -0.83 -7.33 -3.28
CA GLU A 189 -0.01 -6.11 -3.27
C GLU A 189 1.47 -6.40 -3.50
N ILE A 190 2.05 -7.42 -2.85
CA ILE A 190 3.44 -7.85 -3.08
C ILE A 190 3.65 -8.26 -4.53
N VAL A 191 2.73 -9.05 -5.10
CA VAL A 191 2.79 -9.47 -6.51
C VAL A 191 2.64 -8.28 -7.46
N PHE A 192 1.75 -7.32 -7.15
CA PHE A 192 1.60 -6.09 -7.92
C PHE A 192 2.92 -5.32 -8.00
N TRP A 193 3.55 -5.05 -6.85
CA TRP A 193 4.82 -4.31 -6.78
C TRP A 193 5.99 -5.08 -7.41
N ALA A 194 5.99 -6.42 -7.35
CA ALA A 194 6.93 -7.24 -8.11
C ALA A 194 6.77 -7.06 -9.62
N GLY A 195 5.52 -6.99 -10.12
CA GLY A 195 5.24 -6.67 -11.51
C GLY A 195 5.73 -5.27 -11.92
N ILE A 196 5.49 -4.25 -11.08
CA ILE A 196 6.03 -2.89 -11.29
C ILE A 196 7.56 -2.92 -11.36
N ALA A 197 8.23 -3.67 -10.49
CA ALA A 197 9.68 -3.82 -10.54
C ALA A 197 10.18 -4.41 -11.86
N LEU A 198 9.50 -5.42 -12.40
CA LEU A 198 9.84 -6.00 -13.71
C LEU A 198 9.72 -4.97 -14.84
N VAL A 199 8.68 -4.13 -14.82
CA VAL A 199 8.52 -3.04 -15.80
C VAL A 199 9.68 -2.04 -15.70
N VAL A 200 10.13 -1.71 -14.48
CA VAL A 200 11.25 -0.80 -14.25
C VAL A 200 12.59 -1.43 -14.66
N LEU A 201 12.80 -2.71 -14.32
CA LEU A 201 14.00 -3.48 -14.68
C LEU A 201 14.18 -3.63 -16.19
N ASP A 202 13.11 -3.71 -16.96
CA ASP A 202 13.15 -3.74 -18.43
C ASP A 202 13.87 -2.50 -19.02
N GLY A 203 13.86 -1.38 -18.31
CA GLY A 203 14.63 -0.17 -18.62
C GLY A 203 16.08 -0.19 -18.13
N GLY A 204 16.58 -1.31 -17.58
CA GLY A 204 17.91 -1.40 -16.98
C GLY A 204 18.02 -0.73 -15.59
N VAL A 205 16.90 -0.35 -14.99
CA VAL A 205 16.87 0.40 -13.71
C VAL A 205 16.69 -0.55 -12.53
N TRP A 206 17.80 -0.93 -11.89
CA TRP A 206 17.82 -1.86 -10.74
C TRP A 206 17.11 -1.32 -9.49
N LEU A 207 16.96 0.00 -9.39
CA LEU A 207 16.23 0.64 -8.29
C LEU A 207 14.77 0.16 -8.20
N GLY A 208 14.22 -0.39 -9.29
CA GLY A 208 12.90 -1.03 -9.30
C GLY A 208 12.70 -2.11 -8.26
N LEU A 209 13.77 -2.83 -7.87
CA LEU A 209 13.70 -3.87 -6.82
C LEU A 209 13.41 -3.33 -5.42
N LEU A 210 13.65 -2.05 -5.18
CA LEU A 210 13.46 -1.44 -3.87
C LEU A 210 11.99 -1.49 -3.42
N SER A 211 11.06 -1.21 -4.33
CA SER A 211 9.62 -1.17 -4.04
C SER A 211 9.08 -2.50 -3.52
N PRO A 212 9.19 -3.64 -4.24
CA PRO A 212 8.67 -4.91 -3.74
C PRO A 212 9.40 -5.41 -2.49
N VAL A 213 10.70 -5.13 -2.33
CA VAL A 213 11.45 -5.50 -1.12
C VAL A 213 10.89 -4.78 0.08
N LEU A 214 10.73 -3.47 0.01
CA LEU A 214 10.21 -2.67 1.14
C LEU A 214 8.75 -2.99 1.44
N ILE A 215 7.89 -3.09 0.42
CA ILE A 215 6.48 -3.50 0.62
C ILE A 215 6.41 -4.88 1.27
N THR A 216 7.21 -5.84 0.80
CA THR A 216 7.24 -7.18 1.41
C THR A 216 7.66 -7.12 2.88
N LEU A 217 8.72 -6.38 3.21
CA LEU A 217 9.17 -6.22 4.60
C LEU A 217 8.10 -5.55 5.48
N LEU A 218 7.49 -4.47 5.00
CA LEU A 218 6.41 -3.78 5.72
C LEU A 218 5.24 -4.71 5.99
N LEU A 219 4.74 -5.40 4.96
CA LEU A 219 3.53 -6.21 5.08
C LEU A 219 3.76 -7.52 5.84
N THR A 220 4.97 -8.13 5.75
CA THR A 220 5.23 -9.44 6.34
C THR A 220 5.90 -9.40 7.70
N ARG A 221 6.65 -8.32 8.02
CA ARG A 221 7.52 -8.27 9.21
C ARG A 221 7.26 -7.09 10.14
N LEU A 222 6.83 -5.93 9.63
CA LEU A 222 6.80 -4.70 10.41
C LEU A 222 5.39 -4.25 10.81
N SER A 223 4.48 -4.09 9.86
CA SER A 223 3.18 -3.46 10.12
C SER A 223 1.97 -4.28 9.67
N GLY A 224 2.00 -4.94 8.54
CA GLY A 224 0.84 -5.61 7.97
C GLY A 224 0.39 -6.85 8.75
N ALA A 225 0.96 -8.01 8.42
CA ALA A 225 0.56 -9.29 9.01
C ALA A 225 0.82 -9.39 10.53
N PRO A 226 1.96 -8.90 11.09
CA PRO A 226 2.17 -9.00 12.53
C PRO A 226 1.12 -8.27 13.36
N MET A 227 0.81 -7.02 13.01
CA MET A 227 -0.20 -6.23 13.74
C MET A 227 -1.61 -6.83 13.60
N LEU A 228 -1.93 -7.39 12.43
CA LEU A 228 -3.22 -8.04 12.21
C LEU A 228 -3.30 -9.39 12.94
N ASP A 229 -2.20 -10.16 13.01
CA ASP A 229 -2.10 -11.41 13.78
C ASP A 229 -2.34 -11.16 15.28
N GLU A 230 -1.71 -10.13 15.84
CA GLU A 230 -1.88 -9.72 17.24
C GLU A 230 -3.34 -9.35 17.52
N ARG A 231 -3.88 -8.40 16.76
CA ARG A 231 -5.27 -7.93 16.91
C ARG A 231 -6.30 -9.04 16.75
N LEU A 232 -6.13 -9.93 15.76
CA LEU A 232 -7.06 -11.04 15.57
C LEU A 232 -6.90 -12.09 16.66
N GLY A 233 -5.69 -12.32 17.18
CA GLY A 233 -5.44 -13.21 18.31
C GLY A 233 -6.14 -12.76 19.59
N GLU A 234 -6.22 -11.45 19.82
CA GLU A 234 -6.89 -10.88 20.99
C GLU A 234 -8.43 -10.84 20.84
N THR A 235 -8.91 -10.62 19.61
CA THR A 235 -10.33 -10.31 19.37
C THR A 235 -11.14 -11.49 18.80
N ARG A 236 -10.50 -12.60 18.41
CA ARG A 236 -11.14 -13.75 17.74
C ARG A 236 -10.73 -15.06 18.41
N PRO A 237 -11.62 -15.73 19.16
CA PRO A 237 -11.29 -16.99 19.84
C PRO A 237 -10.75 -18.08 18.91
N ASP A 238 -11.29 -18.19 17.70
CA ASP A 238 -10.93 -19.22 16.72
C ASP A 238 -9.66 -18.90 15.91
N TYR A 239 -9.01 -17.75 16.20
CA TYR A 239 -7.90 -17.31 15.38
C TYR A 239 -6.66 -18.19 15.51
N ALA A 240 -6.38 -18.71 16.70
CA ALA A 240 -5.23 -19.59 16.94
C ALA A 240 -5.30 -20.87 16.09
N GLU A 241 -6.49 -21.52 16.03
CA GLU A 241 -6.73 -22.69 15.19
C GLU A 241 -6.60 -22.37 13.71
N TYR A 242 -7.23 -21.27 13.27
CA TYR A 242 -7.12 -20.81 11.89
C TYR A 242 -5.66 -20.53 11.49
N LYS A 243 -4.89 -19.87 12.34
CA LYS A 243 -3.47 -19.56 12.13
C LYS A 243 -2.61 -20.83 12.02
N ALA A 244 -2.90 -21.87 12.80
CA ALA A 244 -2.19 -23.15 12.73
C ALA A 244 -2.46 -23.89 11.42
N ARG A 245 -3.67 -23.78 10.89
CA ARG A 245 -4.12 -24.50 9.69
C ARG A 245 -3.75 -23.76 8.39
N VAL A 246 -3.93 -22.44 8.35
CA VAL A 246 -3.79 -21.64 7.13
C VAL A 246 -2.51 -20.79 7.16
N PRO A 247 -1.60 -20.93 6.17
CA PRO A 247 -0.37 -20.14 6.09
C PRO A 247 -0.66 -18.66 5.82
N GLY A 248 0.32 -17.78 6.14
CA GLY A 248 0.17 -16.33 5.95
C GLY A 248 0.09 -15.92 4.48
N PHE A 249 1.05 -16.34 3.67
CA PHE A 249 1.26 -15.83 2.30
C PHE A 249 1.37 -16.92 1.25
N ILE A 250 2.15 -17.98 1.49
CA ILE A 250 2.42 -19.05 0.51
C ILE A 250 1.43 -20.19 0.75
N PRO A 251 0.53 -20.49 -0.21
CA PRO A 251 -0.37 -21.61 -0.08
C PRO A 251 0.39 -22.93 0.14
N ARG A 252 -0.10 -23.78 1.03
CA ARG A 252 0.39 -25.15 1.08
C ARG A 252 -0.08 -25.87 -0.19
N LEU A 253 0.87 -26.42 -0.93
CA LEU A 253 0.59 -27.34 -2.02
C LEU A 253 0.19 -28.66 -1.33
N GLY A 254 -1.13 -28.86 -1.21
CA GLY A 254 -1.71 -30.10 -0.70
C GLY A 254 -1.73 -31.18 -1.75
#